data_3aa7d951d2e3f55f06419c8083e0cbee
#
_entry.id   3aa7d951d2e3f55f06419c8083e0cbee
#
_cell.length_a   1.000
_cell.length_b   1.000
_cell.length_c   1.000
_cell.angle_alpha   90.00
_cell.angle_beta   90.00
_cell.angle_gamma   90.00
#
_symmetry.space_group_name_H-M   'P 1'
#
loop_
_entity.id
_entity.type
_entity.pdbx_description
1 polymer ?
#
loop_
_entity_poly.entity_id
_entity_poly.type
_entity_poly.pdbx_seq_one_letter_code
_entity_poly.pdbx_strand_id
1 'polypeptide(L)'
;MDCNIVLENFKDIIRYSFKHDMRVEIEKARWDIRKLELPYQSEKIPKNFIVNFSKITQLQIHCAMKRAVLLWIRYLSLSTVQQRVWAMTKFSLYLFEFYPDVQTIYQLDRDIIEEYLIYRKTEK
;
A
#
# COMPACT_ATOMS: atom_id res chain seq x y z
N MET A 1 -8.51 -9.17 11.95
CA MET A 1 -9.40 -8.12 11.47
C MET A 1 -9.41 -8.12 9.95
N ASP A 2 -10.60 -8.08 9.40
CA ASP A 2 -10.77 -8.03 7.96
C ASP A 2 -10.33 -6.67 7.40
N CYS A 3 -9.64 -6.68 6.28
CA CYS A 3 -9.26 -5.48 5.52
C CYS A 3 -10.47 -4.58 5.25
N ASN A 4 -11.59 -5.17 4.89
CA ASN A 4 -12.80 -4.43 4.55
C ASN A 4 -13.35 -3.63 5.73
N ILE A 5 -13.21 -4.13 6.95
CA ILE A 5 -13.66 -3.41 8.15
C ILE A 5 -12.84 -2.13 8.35
N VAL A 6 -11.52 -2.23 8.21
CA VAL A 6 -10.62 -1.09 8.35
C VAL A 6 -10.90 -0.04 7.27
N LEU A 7 -11.05 -0.49 6.03
CA LEU A 7 -11.31 0.40 4.89
C LEU A 7 -12.72 0.99 4.95
N GLU A 8 -13.69 0.27 5.50
CA GLU A 8 -15.06 0.77 5.64
C GLU A 8 -15.14 2.00 6.54
N ASN A 9 -14.45 1.96 7.67
CA ASN A 9 -14.37 3.13 8.56
C ASN A 9 -13.72 4.33 7.85
N PHE A 10 -12.70 4.08 7.03
CA PHE A 10 -12.03 5.11 6.26
C PHE A 10 -12.94 5.68 5.18
N LYS A 11 -13.72 4.82 4.52
CA LYS A 11 -14.69 5.22 3.50
C LYS A 11 -15.77 6.15 4.05
N ASP A 12 -16.24 5.93 5.27
CA ASP A 12 -17.26 6.78 5.88
C ASP A 12 -16.78 8.22 6.00
N ILE A 13 -15.50 8.41 6.32
CA ILE A 13 -14.88 9.74 6.34
C ILE A 13 -14.82 10.33 4.92
N ILE A 14 -14.44 9.53 3.95
CA ILE A 14 -14.28 9.94 2.56
C ILE A 14 -15.63 10.30 1.93
N ARG A 15 -16.70 9.61 2.28
CA ARG A 15 -18.04 9.81 1.72
C ARG A 15 -18.54 11.25 1.77
N TYR A 16 -18.17 11.97 2.79
CA TYR A 16 -18.58 13.37 2.91
C TYR A 16 -17.82 14.29 1.96
N SER A 17 -16.70 13.82 1.43
CA SER A 17 -15.77 14.67 0.68
C SER A 17 -15.65 14.31 -0.79
N PHE A 18 -16.01 13.07 -1.19
CA PHE A 18 -15.69 12.55 -2.53
C PHE A 18 -16.84 11.78 -3.14
N LYS A 19 -16.77 11.61 -4.48
CA LYS A 19 -17.80 10.93 -5.26
C LYS A 19 -17.84 9.43 -5.02
N HIS A 20 -19.00 8.85 -5.32
CA HIS A 20 -19.30 7.43 -5.11
C HIS A 20 -18.31 6.47 -5.79
N ASP A 21 -17.82 6.80 -7.00
CA ASP A 21 -16.92 5.94 -7.77
C ASP A 21 -15.60 5.63 -7.06
N MET A 22 -15.18 6.50 -6.18
CA MET A 22 -13.95 6.34 -5.42
C MET A 22 -13.96 5.08 -4.55
N ARG A 23 -15.13 4.70 -4.01
CA ARG A 23 -15.25 3.52 -3.16
C ARG A 23 -14.95 2.23 -3.89
N VAL A 24 -15.38 2.15 -5.14
CA VAL A 24 -15.14 0.98 -5.99
C VAL A 24 -13.64 0.85 -6.24
N GLU A 25 -12.97 1.96 -6.50
CA GLU A 25 -11.53 1.93 -6.76
C GLU A 25 -10.73 1.53 -5.53
N ILE A 26 -11.11 2.01 -4.35
CA ILE A 26 -10.43 1.67 -3.09
C ILE A 26 -10.48 0.16 -2.78
N GLU A 27 -11.54 -0.51 -3.17
CA GLU A 27 -11.69 -1.94 -2.92
C GLU A 27 -10.81 -2.81 -3.81
N LYS A 28 -10.34 -2.28 -4.92
CA LYS A 28 -9.49 -3.04 -5.85
C LYS A 28 -8.08 -3.20 -5.31
N ALA A 29 -7.40 -4.27 -5.73
CA ALA A 29 -5.99 -4.49 -5.41
C ALA A 29 -5.06 -3.58 -6.24
N ARG A 30 -5.53 -3.05 -7.35
CA ARG A 30 -4.80 -2.08 -8.18
C ARG A 30 -5.63 -0.82 -8.29
N TRP A 31 -5.00 0.30 -7.95
CA TRP A 31 -5.69 1.59 -7.98
C TRP A 31 -5.22 2.42 -9.17
N ASP A 32 -6.18 2.97 -9.90
CA ASP A 32 -5.91 4.10 -10.79
C ASP A 32 -6.13 5.38 -9.97
N ILE A 33 -5.05 6.08 -9.67
CA ILE A 33 -5.07 7.24 -8.80
C ILE A 33 -5.99 8.35 -9.33
N ARG A 34 -6.14 8.44 -10.65
CA ARG A 34 -7.03 9.44 -11.25
C ARG A 34 -8.48 9.25 -10.85
N LYS A 35 -8.88 8.00 -10.54
CA LYS A 35 -10.25 7.66 -10.14
C LYS A 35 -10.53 7.91 -8.66
N LEU A 36 -9.50 8.17 -7.87
CA LEU A 36 -9.66 8.43 -6.44
C LEU A 36 -10.10 9.87 -6.15
N GLU A 37 -9.98 10.76 -7.13
CA GLU A 37 -10.34 12.18 -6.99
C GLU A 37 -9.66 12.88 -5.82
N LEU A 38 -8.53 12.35 -5.36
CA LEU A 38 -7.72 12.95 -4.32
C LEU A 38 -6.70 13.90 -4.94
N PRO A 39 -6.39 15.02 -4.29
CA PRO A 39 -5.27 15.83 -4.73
C PRO A 39 -3.98 15.02 -4.60
N TYR A 40 -3.22 14.95 -5.65
CA TYR A 40 -1.92 14.31 -5.62
C TYR A 40 -0.85 15.26 -6.15
N GLN A 41 0.34 15.12 -5.60
CA GLN A 41 1.47 15.97 -5.97
C GLN A 41 2.07 15.47 -7.27
N SER A 42 1.88 16.24 -8.34
CA SER A 42 2.47 15.90 -9.62
C SER A 42 2.77 17.18 -10.39
N GLU A 43 4.04 17.54 -10.47
CA GLU A 43 4.50 18.62 -11.32
C GLU A 43 4.59 18.18 -12.77
N LYS A 44 4.75 16.87 -12.99
CA LYS A 44 4.79 16.25 -14.30
C LYS A 44 3.71 15.21 -14.38
N ILE A 45 3.10 15.07 -15.55
CA ILE A 45 2.13 14.00 -15.77
C ILE A 45 2.89 12.67 -15.72
N PRO A 46 2.61 11.79 -14.73
CA PRO A 46 3.28 10.51 -14.65
C PRO A 46 2.82 9.61 -15.80
N LYS A 47 3.72 8.76 -16.28
CA LYS A 47 3.39 7.80 -17.32
C LYS A 47 2.48 6.69 -16.81
N ASN A 48 2.49 6.45 -15.51
CA ASN A 48 1.73 5.38 -14.89
C ASN A 48 1.01 5.91 -13.66
N PHE A 49 -0.31 5.83 -13.66
CA PHE A 49 -1.16 6.26 -12.55
C PHE A 49 -1.57 5.09 -11.64
N ILE A 50 -1.02 3.90 -11.87
CA ILE A 50 -1.43 2.71 -11.16
C ILE A 50 -0.58 2.50 -9.91
N VAL A 51 -1.26 2.24 -8.78
CA VAL A 51 -0.61 1.74 -7.56
C VAL A 51 -1.09 0.31 -7.36
N ASN A 52 -0.17 -0.64 -7.37
CA ASN A 52 -0.50 -2.07 -7.35
C ASN A 52 -0.18 -2.69 -6.00
N PHE A 53 -1.20 -3.12 -5.29
CA PHE A 53 -1.09 -3.80 -3.99
C PHE A 53 -1.24 -5.32 -4.11
N SER A 54 -1.49 -5.84 -5.30
CA SER A 54 -1.91 -7.24 -5.49
C SER A 54 -0.87 -8.26 -5.03
N LYS A 55 0.41 -7.88 -5.02
CA LYS A 55 1.50 -8.77 -4.61
C LYS A 55 1.80 -8.71 -3.11
N ILE A 56 1.14 -7.83 -2.38
CA ILE A 56 1.21 -7.80 -0.92
C ILE A 56 0.17 -8.79 -0.39
N THR A 57 0.63 -10.00 -0.05
CA THR A 57 -0.27 -11.12 0.25
C THR A 57 -0.74 -11.17 1.69
N GLN A 58 0.00 -10.56 2.63
CA GLN A 58 -0.41 -10.50 4.02
C GLN A 58 -1.54 -9.48 4.15
N LEU A 59 -2.73 -9.95 4.52
CA LEU A 59 -3.94 -9.15 4.51
C LEU A 59 -3.82 -7.85 5.32
N GLN A 60 -3.29 -7.94 6.51
CA GLN A 60 -3.16 -6.77 7.39
C GLN A 60 -2.14 -5.76 6.85
N ILE A 61 -1.05 -6.25 6.27
CA ILE A 61 -0.03 -5.39 5.65
C ILE A 61 -0.61 -4.73 4.40
N HIS A 62 -1.35 -5.48 3.60
CA HIS A 62 -2.04 -4.97 2.41
C HIS A 62 -2.96 -3.79 2.79
N CYS A 63 -3.79 -3.97 3.82
CA CYS A 63 -4.68 -2.92 4.31
C CYS A 63 -3.93 -1.70 4.83
N ALA A 64 -2.87 -1.94 5.59
CA ALA A 64 -2.05 -0.86 6.14
C ALA A 64 -1.41 -0.03 5.03
N MET A 65 -0.95 -0.67 3.96
CA MET A 65 -0.36 0.03 2.82
C MET A 65 -1.40 0.87 2.07
N LYS A 66 -2.61 0.35 1.88
CA LYS A 66 -3.67 1.13 1.25
C LYS A 66 -3.99 2.40 2.06
N ARG A 67 -4.08 2.27 3.37
CA ARG A 67 -4.31 3.42 4.26
C ARG A 67 -3.16 4.42 4.19
N ALA A 68 -1.93 3.94 4.20
CA ALA A 68 -0.75 4.79 4.11
C ALA A 68 -0.73 5.56 2.79
N VAL A 69 -1.05 4.90 1.67
CA VAL A 69 -1.07 5.55 0.36
C VAL A 69 -2.14 6.65 0.29
N LEU A 70 -3.31 6.42 0.87
CA LEU A 70 -4.35 7.45 0.91
C LEU A 70 -3.88 8.72 1.64
N LEU A 71 -3.01 8.57 2.64
CA LEU A 71 -2.41 9.72 3.33
C LEU A 71 -1.25 10.32 2.53
N TRP A 72 -0.35 9.47 2.05
CA TRP A 72 0.88 9.94 1.38
C TRP A 72 0.60 10.67 0.08
N ILE A 73 -0.43 10.27 -0.66
CA ILE A 73 -0.71 10.84 -1.97
C ILE A 73 -1.00 12.35 -1.92
N ARG A 74 -1.38 12.85 -0.74
CA ARG A 74 -1.63 14.28 -0.52
C ARG A 74 -0.35 15.08 -0.37
N TYR A 75 0.74 14.44 0.04
CA TYR A 75 1.98 15.11 0.42
C TYR A 75 3.18 14.72 -0.42
N LEU A 76 3.14 13.53 -1.02
CA LEU A 76 4.27 12.97 -1.77
C LEU A 76 3.90 12.87 -3.24
N SER A 77 4.92 12.91 -4.11
CA SER A 77 4.71 12.67 -5.52
C SER A 77 4.21 11.24 -5.74
N LEU A 78 3.44 11.03 -6.79
CA LEU A 78 2.95 9.71 -7.12
C LEU A 78 4.10 8.73 -7.35
N SER A 79 5.17 9.17 -7.97
CA SER A 79 6.36 8.36 -8.19
C SER A 79 6.95 7.86 -6.85
N THR A 80 7.03 8.72 -5.84
CA THR A 80 7.52 8.35 -4.52
C THR A 80 6.60 7.34 -3.85
N VAL A 81 5.29 7.54 -3.95
CA VAL A 81 4.28 6.61 -3.41
C VAL A 81 4.44 5.23 -4.06
N GLN A 82 4.58 5.20 -5.37
CA GLN A 82 4.78 3.94 -6.11
C GLN A 82 6.05 3.22 -5.67
N GLN A 83 7.13 3.95 -5.44
CA GLN A 83 8.38 3.38 -4.95
C GLN A 83 8.24 2.76 -3.56
N ARG A 84 7.50 3.41 -2.68
CA ARG A 84 7.24 2.89 -1.33
C ARG A 84 6.40 1.62 -1.37
N VAL A 85 5.38 1.58 -2.20
CA VAL A 85 4.55 0.38 -2.38
C VAL A 85 5.38 -0.76 -2.97
N TRP A 86 6.23 -0.45 -3.93
CA TRP A 86 7.12 -1.45 -4.53
C TRP A 86 8.09 -2.03 -3.48
N ALA A 87 8.66 -1.17 -2.63
CA ALA A 87 9.54 -1.62 -1.55
C ALA A 87 8.83 -2.54 -0.58
N MET A 88 7.60 -2.21 -0.21
CA MET A 88 6.79 -3.06 0.67
C MET A 88 6.42 -4.37 -0.03
N THR A 89 6.18 -4.35 -1.33
CA THR A 89 5.91 -5.55 -2.12
C THR A 89 7.10 -6.52 -2.04
N LYS A 90 8.31 -6.01 -2.17
CA LYS A 90 9.53 -6.82 -2.03
C LYS A 90 9.64 -7.43 -0.64
N PHE A 91 9.37 -6.64 0.39
CA PHE A 91 9.40 -7.13 1.77
C PHE A 91 8.29 -8.17 2.02
N SER A 92 7.11 -7.95 1.48
CA SER A 92 5.99 -8.90 1.56
C SER A 92 6.35 -10.24 0.95
N LEU A 93 7.00 -10.24 -0.21
CA LEU A 93 7.44 -11.47 -0.86
C LEU A 93 8.47 -12.22 0.00
N TYR A 94 9.40 -11.49 0.61
CA TYR A 94 10.36 -12.08 1.54
C TYR A 94 9.66 -12.72 2.74
N LEU A 95 8.70 -12.04 3.35
CA LEU A 95 7.94 -12.57 4.48
C LEU A 95 7.16 -13.82 4.09
N PHE A 96 6.54 -13.81 2.93
CA PHE A 96 5.80 -14.95 2.45
C PHE A 96 6.69 -16.20 2.33
N GLU A 97 7.91 -16.02 1.87
CA GLU A 97 8.86 -17.12 1.67
C GLU A 97 9.50 -17.60 2.97
N PHE A 98 9.93 -16.70 3.82
CA PHE A 98 10.75 -17.03 5.00
C PHE A 98 10.00 -16.97 6.32
N TYR A 99 8.93 -16.18 6.40
CA TYR A 99 8.14 -16.00 7.61
C TYR A 99 6.65 -16.02 7.28
N PRO A 100 6.13 -17.15 6.80
CA PRO A 100 4.75 -17.21 6.31
C PRO A 100 3.68 -16.97 7.38
N ASP A 101 4.05 -17.10 8.66
CA ASP A 101 3.11 -16.85 9.76
C ASP A 101 2.93 -15.36 10.08
N VAL A 102 3.79 -14.50 9.54
CA VAL A 102 3.66 -13.06 9.72
C VAL A 102 2.57 -12.52 8.80
N GLN A 103 1.51 -11.95 9.39
CA GLN A 103 0.38 -11.40 8.66
C GLN A 103 0.17 -9.91 8.93
N THR A 104 0.81 -9.37 9.97
CA THR A 104 0.63 -7.99 10.40
C THR A 104 1.98 -7.39 10.77
N ILE A 105 2.08 -6.05 10.65
CA ILE A 105 3.29 -5.31 11.03
C ILE A 105 3.63 -5.50 12.51
N TYR A 106 2.64 -5.77 13.35
CA TYR A 106 2.86 -5.97 14.78
C TYR A 106 3.63 -7.23 15.11
N GLN A 107 3.71 -8.18 14.18
CA GLN A 107 4.50 -9.41 14.34
C GLN A 107 5.95 -9.23 13.91
N LEU A 108 6.28 -8.10 13.31
CA LEU A 108 7.64 -7.81 12.89
C LEU A 108 8.51 -7.45 14.10
N ASP A 109 9.71 -8.00 14.13
CA ASP A 109 10.70 -7.63 15.13
C ASP A 109 11.97 -7.16 14.43
N ARG A 110 12.92 -6.71 15.25
CA ARG A 110 14.19 -6.20 14.75
C ARG A 110 14.97 -7.27 13.97
N ASP A 111 14.93 -8.52 14.44
CA ASP A 111 15.68 -9.60 13.81
C ASP A 111 15.19 -9.89 12.40
N ILE A 112 13.89 -9.91 12.21
CA ILE A 112 13.27 -10.11 10.88
C ILE A 112 13.72 -8.99 9.93
N ILE A 113 13.68 -7.75 10.39
CA ILE A 113 14.05 -6.60 9.58
C ILE A 113 15.54 -6.64 9.24
N GLU A 114 16.39 -6.95 10.20
CA GLU A 114 17.84 -7.04 9.97
C GLU A 114 18.17 -8.16 8.98
N GLU A 115 17.53 -9.32 9.10
CA GLU A 115 17.70 -10.43 8.17
C GLU A 115 17.27 -10.05 6.76
N TYR A 116 16.18 -9.32 6.64
CA TYR A 116 15.72 -8.84 5.34
C TYR A 116 16.74 -7.89 4.71
N LEU A 117 17.29 -6.97 5.48
CA LEU A 117 18.28 -6.02 4.96
C LEU A 117 19.54 -6.74 4.48
N ILE A 118 19.98 -7.78 5.19
CA ILE A 118 21.09 -8.61 4.75
C ILE A 118 20.75 -9.37 3.47
N TYR A 119 19.55 -9.96 3.41
CA TYR A 119 19.06 -10.67 2.23
C TYR A 119 19.09 -9.76 1.00
N ARG A 120 18.64 -8.52 1.14
CA ARG A 120 18.62 -7.56 0.04
C ARG A 120 20.01 -7.19 -0.46
N LYS A 121 21.01 -7.17 0.42
CA LYS A 121 22.40 -6.89 0.04
C LYS A 121 23.02 -8.04 -0.75
N THR A 122 22.61 -9.26 -0.47
CA THR A 122 23.16 -10.46 -1.11
C THR A 122 22.39 -10.83 -2.38
N GLU A 123 21.16 -10.41 -2.51
CA GLU A 123 20.35 -10.63 -3.70
C GLU A 123 20.69 -9.58 -4.75
N LYS A 124 21.04 -10.03 -5.94
CA LYS A 124 21.31 -9.15 -7.06
C LYS A 124 20.36 -9.38 -8.21
#